data_7d5227d10f0a664d2f07fec0d5253796
#
_entry.id   7d5227d10f0a664d2f07fec0d5253796
#
_cell.length_a   1.000
_cell.length_b   1.000
_cell.length_c   1.000
_cell.angle_alpha   90.00
_cell.angle_beta   90.00
_cell.angle_gamma   90.00
#
_symmetry.space_group_name_H-M   'P 1'
#
loop_
_entity.id
_entity.type
_entity.pdbx_description
1 polymer ?
#
loop_
_entity_poly.entity_id
_entity_poly.type
_entity_poly.pdbx_seq_one_letter_code
_entity_poly.pdbx_strand_id
1 'polypeptide(L)'
;MYVYLLGLYLGDGSISTFARGVYRLRITLDVKYPGIINMAVAAATEIRGRPAAVHPQGEDSCVNVSSYWKAWPCLFPQHGPGRKHQRRIVLTRWQEELAKRWPDELLRGLIHSDGCRFMNTGRGGWVCPRYSFVQASDDIRSIFCHACDLVGVRWTKSGQRTIYVSRKADVAKLDEFIGPKR
;
A
#
# COMPACT_ATOMS: atom_id res chain seq x y z
N MET A 1 10.21 0.10 8.21
CA MET A 1 9.25 1.23 7.92
C MET A 1 9.24 1.69 6.46
N TYR A 2 10.39 1.85 5.76
CA TYR A 2 10.39 2.31 4.36
C TYR A 2 9.57 1.42 3.42
N VAL A 3 9.73 0.10 3.48
CA VAL A 3 9.04 -0.85 2.57
C VAL A 3 7.52 -0.81 2.79
N TYR A 4 7.09 -0.67 4.03
CA TYR A 4 5.68 -0.44 4.36
C TYR A 4 5.15 0.87 3.74
N LEU A 5 5.90 1.97 3.91
CA LEU A 5 5.53 3.27 3.31
C LEU A 5 5.54 3.21 1.78
N LEU A 6 6.45 2.42 1.18
CA LEU A 6 6.47 2.17 -0.27
C LEU A 6 5.16 1.48 -0.72
N GLY A 7 4.70 0.47 0.01
CA GLY A 7 3.42 -0.19 -0.27
C GLY A 7 2.23 0.79 -0.20
N LEU A 8 2.15 1.60 0.85
CA LEU A 8 1.12 2.65 0.98
C LEU A 8 1.21 3.68 -0.18
N TYR A 9 2.43 4.10 -0.53
CA TYR A 9 2.65 5.05 -1.61
C TYR A 9 2.20 4.48 -2.98
N LEU A 10 2.48 3.23 -3.25
CA LEU A 10 2.10 2.58 -4.51
C LEU A 10 0.57 2.53 -4.68
N GLY A 11 -0.19 2.33 -3.62
CA GLY A 11 -1.65 2.43 -3.63
C GLY A 11 -2.12 3.89 -3.56
N ASP A 12 -2.23 4.43 -2.38
CA ASP A 12 -2.90 5.69 -2.05
C ASP A 12 -1.99 6.92 -2.00
N GLY A 13 -0.69 6.75 -2.33
CA GLY A 13 0.29 7.83 -2.22
C GLY A 13 0.41 8.70 -3.46
N SER A 14 0.85 9.94 -3.25
CA SER A 14 1.25 10.86 -4.31
C SER A 14 2.37 11.78 -3.84
N ILE A 15 3.18 12.27 -4.79
CA ILE A 15 4.18 13.31 -4.54
C ILE A 15 3.90 14.45 -5.49
N SER A 16 3.82 15.66 -4.92
CA SER A 16 3.63 16.90 -5.65
C SER A 16 4.71 17.92 -5.32
N THR A 17 5.05 18.75 -6.27
CA THR A 17 5.95 19.88 -6.06
C THR A 17 5.34 20.92 -5.12
N PHE A 18 6.17 21.54 -4.30
CA PHE A 18 5.86 22.63 -3.42
C PHE A 18 6.89 23.74 -3.57
N ALA A 19 6.70 24.85 -2.88
CA ALA A 19 7.61 26.00 -2.99
C ALA A 19 9.08 25.64 -2.67
N ARG A 20 10.03 26.34 -3.29
CA ARG A 20 11.49 26.26 -3.04
C ARG A 20 12.10 24.87 -3.25
N GLY A 21 11.59 24.09 -4.22
CA GLY A 21 12.10 22.75 -4.53
C GLY A 21 11.80 21.70 -3.46
N VAL A 22 10.86 21.95 -2.57
CA VAL A 22 10.34 20.98 -1.62
C VAL A 22 9.26 20.15 -2.32
N TYR A 23 9.14 18.90 -1.92
CA TYR A 23 8.07 17.99 -2.37
C TYR A 23 7.19 17.61 -1.19
N ARG A 24 5.91 17.47 -1.45
CA ARG A 24 4.94 16.94 -0.49
C ARG A 24 4.63 15.49 -0.84
N LEU A 25 5.04 14.57 0.03
CA LEU A 25 4.46 13.23 0.08
C LEU A 25 3.09 13.33 0.73
N ARG A 26 2.08 12.70 0.13
CA ARG A 26 0.72 12.59 0.64
C ARG A 26 0.24 11.16 0.50
N ILE A 27 -0.26 10.59 1.59
CA ILE A 27 -0.99 9.31 1.63
C ILE A 27 -2.41 9.62 2.05
N THR A 28 -3.39 9.28 1.23
CA THR A 28 -4.82 9.51 1.52
C THR A 28 -5.42 8.25 2.12
N LEU A 29 -5.99 8.33 3.31
CA LEU A 29 -6.49 7.20 4.08
C LEU A 29 -7.90 7.46 4.61
N ASP A 30 -8.72 6.42 4.74
CA ASP A 30 -10.05 6.48 5.32
C ASP A 30 -9.95 6.65 6.85
N VAL A 31 -10.70 7.63 7.40
CA VAL A 31 -10.72 7.95 8.85
C VAL A 31 -11.13 6.77 9.73
N LYS A 32 -11.87 5.80 9.18
CA LYS A 32 -12.29 4.60 9.92
C LYS A 32 -11.16 3.66 10.31
N TYR A 33 -9.94 3.89 9.78
CA TYR A 33 -8.75 3.08 10.07
C TYR A 33 -7.66 3.88 10.80
N PRO A 34 -7.88 4.34 12.05
CA PRO A 34 -6.92 5.17 12.78
C PRO A 34 -5.59 4.47 13.01
N GLY A 35 -5.58 3.15 13.14
CA GLY A 35 -4.33 2.37 13.26
C GLY A 35 -3.44 2.48 12.02
N ILE A 36 -4.03 2.43 10.81
CA ILE A 36 -3.29 2.59 9.55
C ILE A 36 -2.78 4.03 9.43
N ILE A 37 -3.60 5.03 9.80
CA ILE A 37 -3.19 6.43 9.81
C ILE A 37 -1.97 6.63 10.71
N ASN A 38 -2.00 6.11 11.94
CA ASN A 38 -0.90 6.19 12.90
C ASN A 38 0.38 5.51 12.36
N MET A 39 0.25 4.35 11.73
CA MET A 39 1.38 3.66 11.11
C MET A 39 1.97 4.44 9.94
N ALA A 40 1.15 5.07 9.11
CA ALA A 40 1.59 5.92 8.00
C ALA A 40 2.33 7.16 8.51
N VAL A 41 1.80 7.81 9.56
CA VAL A 41 2.45 8.95 10.25
C VAL A 41 3.79 8.51 10.83
N ALA A 42 3.84 7.39 11.56
CA ALA A 42 5.07 6.87 12.15
C ALA A 42 6.13 6.57 11.06
N ALA A 43 5.74 5.89 9.97
CA ALA A 43 6.64 5.56 8.88
C ALA A 43 7.20 6.82 8.18
N ALA A 44 6.34 7.78 7.86
CA ALA A 44 6.78 9.03 7.22
C ALA A 44 7.67 9.88 8.16
N THR A 45 7.36 9.90 9.46
CA THR A 45 8.11 10.59 10.49
C THR A 45 9.50 10.00 10.67
N GLU A 46 9.61 8.67 10.80
CA GLU A 46 10.89 7.97 10.96
C GLU A 46 11.82 8.20 9.78
N ILE A 47 11.30 8.05 8.55
CA ILE A 47 12.10 8.21 7.33
C ILE A 47 12.55 9.66 7.15
N ARG A 48 11.69 10.61 7.44
CA ARG A 48 11.96 12.04 7.29
C ARG A 48 12.80 12.62 8.44
N GLY A 49 12.73 12.02 9.64
CA GLY A 49 13.29 12.56 10.88
C GLY A 49 12.54 13.79 11.42
N ARG A 50 11.30 14.03 10.97
CA ARG A 50 10.40 15.11 11.44
C ARG A 50 8.95 14.66 11.37
N PRO A 51 8.08 15.11 12.29
CA PRO A 51 6.67 14.70 12.31
C PRO A 51 5.97 14.92 10.97
N ALA A 52 5.21 13.91 10.54
CA ALA A 52 4.24 14.04 9.47
C ALA A 52 2.94 14.62 10.05
N ALA A 53 2.22 15.40 9.25
CA ALA A 53 0.97 16.01 9.64
C ALA A 53 -0.23 15.26 9.07
N VAL A 54 -1.34 15.24 9.80
CA VAL A 54 -2.63 14.68 9.36
C VAL A 54 -3.60 15.84 9.14
N HIS A 55 -4.21 15.88 7.97
CA HIS A 55 -5.20 16.90 7.61
C HIS A 55 -6.46 16.25 7.04
N PRO A 56 -7.66 16.69 7.43
CA PRO A 56 -8.91 16.29 6.77
C PRO A 56 -8.85 16.58 5.26
N GLN A 57 -9.47 15.72 4.47
CA GLN A 57 -9.63 15.93 3.03
C GLN A 57 -11.07 16.37 2.74
N GLY A 58 -11.33 17.68 2.76
CA GLY A 58 -12.66 18.23 2.51
C GLY A 58 -13.69 17.77 3.54
N GLU A 59 -14.92 17.51 3.08
CA GLU A 59 -16.02 16.92 3.85
C GLU A 59 -16.02 15.39 3.81
N ASP A 60 -15.04 14.79 3.12
CA ASP A 60 -14.94 13.35 2.93
C ASP A 60 -14.50 12.63 4.21
N SER A 61 -14.81 11.33 4.26
CA SER A 61 -14.37 10.41 5.31
C SER A 61 -12.87 10.04 5.21
N CYS A 62 -12.06 10.90 4.61
CA CYS A 62 -10.64 10.66 4.35
C CYS A 62 -9.75 11.72 5.02
N VAL A 63 -8.54 11.31 5.35
CA VAL A 63 -7.46 12.20 5.79
C VAL A 63 -6.23 12.05 4.90
N ASN A 64 -5.45 13.12 4.84
CA ASN A 64 -4.14 13.14 4.19
C ASN A 64 -3.05 13.12 5.25
N VAL A 65 -2.24 12.06 5.28
CA VAL A 65 -0.94 12.06 5.95
C VAL A 65 0.04 12.77 5.01
N SER A 66 0.60 13.89 5.45
CA SER A 66 1.45 14.76 4.63
C SER A 66 2.83 14.96 5.26
N SER A 67 3.86 14.90 4.45
CA SER A 67 5.24 15.19 4.87
C SER A 67 5.98 15.94 3.76
N TYR A 68 6.76 16.95 4.14
CA TYR A 68 7.43 17.86 3.21
C TYR A 68 8.93 17.67 3.26
N TRP A 69 9.56 17.30 2.12
CA TRP A 69 10.99 17.08 2.04
C TRP A 69 11.50 17.12 0.59
N LYS A 70 12.75 17.58 0.40
CA LYS A 70 13.38 17.61 -0.94
C LYS A 70 13.72 16.20 -1.45
N ALA A 71 13.98 15.25 -0.56
CA ALA A 71 14.42 13.90 -0.93
C ALA A 71 13.28 12.91 -1.23
N TRP A 72 12.00 13.28 -1.08
CA TRP A 72 10.91 12.38 -1.41
C TRP A 72 10.98 11.80 -2.83
N PRO A 73 11.34 12.57 -3.89
CA PRO A 73 11.50 12.02 -5.24
C PRO A 73 12.59 10.96 -5.36
N CYS A 74 13.68 11.09 -4.59
CA CYS A 74 14.76 10.10 -4.59
C CYS A 74 14.31 8.78 -3.96
N LEU A 75 13.47 8.85 -2.93
CA LEU A 75 12.93 7.67 -2.24
C LEU A 75 11.77 7.02 -3.00
N PHE A 76 11.03 7.80 -3.76
CA PHE A 76 9.91 7.32 -4.58
C PHE A 76 10.09 7.75 -6.04
N PRO A 77 11.07 7.18 -6.77
CA PRO A 77 11.33 7.53 -8.17
C PRO A 77 10.16 7.19 -9.10
N GLN A 78 9.16 6.46 -8.61
CA GLN A 78 7.88 6.22 -9.28
C GLN A 78 6.97 7.44 -9.29
N HIS A 79 7.35 8.57 -8.69
CA HIS A 79 6.57 9.80 -8.78
C HIS A 79 6.55 10.35 -10.21
N GLY A 80 5.54 11.14 -10.53
CA GLY A 80 5.42 11.74 -11.85
C GLY A 80 4.01 12.27 -12.10
N PRO A 81 3.81 13.02 -13.20
CA PRO A 81 2.51 13.56 -13.54
C PRO A 81 1.51 12.47 -13.92
N GLY A 82 0.23 12.75 -13.76
CA GLY A 82 -0.85 11.85 -14.12
C GLY A 82 -1.09 10.71 -13.15
N ARG A 83 -2.04 9.86 -13.50
CA ARG A 83 -2.45 8.71 -12.67
C ARG A 83 -1.45 7.56 -12.79
N LYS A 84 -1.17 6.86 -11.69
CA LYS A 84 -0.21 5.74 -11.65
C LYS A 84 -0.52 4.62 -12.66
N HIS A 85 -1.79 4.31 -12.91
CA HIS A 85 -2.17 3.28 -13.88
C HIS A 85 -2.01 3.69 -15.35
N GLN A 86 -1.70 4.95 -15.63
CA GLN A 86 -1.47 5.47 -16.98
C GLN A 86 0.03 5.59 -17.31
N ARG A 87 0.90 5.19 -16.42
CA ARG A 87 2.35 5.24 -16.58
C ARG A 87 3.01 4.00 -16.01
N ARG A 88 4.20 3.72 -16.48
CA ARG A 88 4.98 2.58 -16.00
C ARG A 88 5.42 2.81 -14.55
N ILE A 89 5.22 1.81 -13.69
CA ILE A 89 5.64 1.79 -12.29
C ILE A 89 6.64 0.66 -12.10
N VAL A 90 7.91 1.01 -11.96
CA VAL A 90 9.01 0.05 -11.80
C VAL A 90 9.74 0.36 -10.50
N LEU A 91 10.02 -0.67 -9.70
CA LEU A 91 10.91 -0.55 -8.57
C LEU A 91 12.36 -0.41 -9.08
N THR A 92 13.13 0.45 -8.45
CA THR A 92 14.58 0.52 -8.69
C THR A 92 15.26 -0.70 -8.06
N ARG A 93 16.49 -1.01 -8.49
CA ARG A 93 17.23 -2.18 -7.99
C ARG A 93 17.31 -2.21 -6.45
N TRP A 94 17.64 -1.08 -5.81
CA TRP A 94 17.71 -1.02 -4.36
C TRP A 94 16.34 -1.20 -3.67
N GLN A 95 15.24 -0.74 -4.31
CA GLN A 95 13.88 -0.98 -3.81
C GLN A 95 13.48 -2.46 -3.95
N GLU A 96 13.86 -3.10 -5.06
CA GLU A 96 13.63 -4.54 -5.26
C GLU A 96 14.38 -5.38 -4.22
N GLU A 97 15.64 -5.01 -3.91
CA GLU A 97 16.43 -5.67 -2.87
C GLU A 97 15.77 -5.53 -1.49
N LEU A 98 15.26 -4.34 -1.15
CA LEU A 98 14.52 -4.12 0.09
C LEU A 98 13.17 -4.86 0.11
N ALA A 99 12.43 -4.86 -0.99
CA ALA A 99 11.17 -5.58 -1.11
C ALA A 99 11.36 -7.10 -0.99
N LYS A 100 12.45 -7.65 -1.52
CA LYS A 100 12.83 -9.07 -1.35
C LYS A 100 13.20 -9.40 0.10
N ARG A 101 13.83 -8.47 0.80
CA ARG A 101 14.23 -8.64 2.20
C ARG A 101 13.05 -8.51 3.18
N TRP A 102 12.04 -7.70 2.84
CA TRP A 102 10.91 -7.35 3.67
C TRP A 102 9.59 -7.44 2.88
N PRO A 103 9.28 -8.61 2.26
CA PRO A 103 8.09 -8.75 1.41
C PRO A 103 6.77 -8.65 2.21
N ASP A 104 6.78 -9.06 3.47
CA ASP A 104 5.71 -8.92 4.44
C ASP A 104 5.33 -7.45 4.68
N GLU A 105 6.33 -6.57 4.87
CA GLU A 105 6.12 -5.14 5.02
C GLU A 105 5.54 -4.50 3.75
N LEU A 106 6.02 -4.93 2.56
CA LEU A 106 5.48 -4.46 1.29
C LEU A 106 4.01 -4.86 1.14
N LEU A 107 3.70 -6.14 1.38
CA LEU A 107 2.33 -6.66 1.33
C LEU A 107 1.41 -5.94 2.32
N ARG A 108 1.88 -5.70 3.55
CA ARG A 108 1.13 -4.96 4.56
C ARG A 108 0.76 -3.57 4.06
N GLY A 109 1.72 -2.83 3.50
CA GLY A 109 1.47 -1.50 2.94
C GLY A 109 0.49 -1.52 1.76
N LEU A 110 0.65 -2.46 0.82
CA LEU A 110 -0.23 -2.62 -0.33
C LEU A 110 -1.66 -3.02 0.07
N ILE A 111 -1.81 -3.93 1.05
CA ILE A 111 -3.14 -4.32 1.54
C ILE A 111 -3.78 -3.19 2.36
N HIS A 112 -3.01 -2.46 3.15
CA HIS A 112 -3.55 -1.32 3.92
C HIS A 112 -4.05 -0.19 3.01
N SER A 113 -3.49 -0.02 1.82
CA SER A 113 -4.02 0.90 0.80
C SER A 113 -5.18 0.25 0.01
N ASP A 114 -4.88 -0.51 -1.02
CA ASP A 114 -5.83 -1.01 -2.03
C ASP A 114 -6.37 -2.41 -1.75
N GLY A 115 -6.05 -3.01 -0.61
CA GLY A 115 -6.51 -4.35 -0.23
C GLY A 115 -7.68 -4.34 0.74
N CYS A 116 -8.33 -5.48 0.86
CA CYS A 116 -9.38 -5.72 1.84
C CYS A 116 -9.35 -7.18 2.31
N ARG A 117 -9.56 -7.39 3.63
CA ARG A 117 -9.86 -8.70 4.21
C ARG A 117 -11.35 -8.79 4.48
N PHE A 118 -12.01 -9.82 3.99
CA PHE A 118 -13.45 -10.01 4.16
C PHE A 118 -13.81 -11.50 4.29
N MET A 119 -15.03 -11.75 4.76
CA MET A 119 -15.61 -13.09 4.78
C MET A 119 -16.40 -13.30 3.48
N ASN A 120 -15.92 -14.22 2.66
CA ASN A 120 -16.61 -14.61 1.43
C ASN A 120 -17.65 -15.67 1.75
N THR A 121 -18.88 -15.44 1.32
CA THR A 121 -20.00 -16.36 1.50
C THR A 121 -20.34 -17.05 0.16
N GLY A 122 -20.55 -18.35 0.20
CA GLY A 122 -20.93 -19.16 -0.97
C GLY A 122 -22.29 -19.82 -0.83
N ARG A 123 -22.71 -20.54 -1.87
CA ARG A 123 -23.96 -21.31 -1.84
C ARG A 123 -23.92 -22.34 -0.69
N GLY A 124 -25.07 -22.52 0.01
CA GLY A 124 -25.16 -23.44 1.14
C GLY A 124 -24.60 -22.90 2.48
N GLY A 125 -24.42 -21.58 2.62
CA GLY A 125 -23.96 -20.97 3.88
C GLY A 125 -22.45 -21.11 4.15
N TRP A 126 -21.69 -21.56 3.16
CA TRP A 126 -20.25 -21.66 3.28
C TRP A 126 -19.60 -20.28 3.44
N VAL A 127 -18.73 -20.15 4.46
CA VAL A 127 -18.05 -18.89 4.80
C VAL A 127 -16.53 -19.14 4.88
N CYS A 128 -15.74 -18.30 4.22
CA CYS A 128 -14.29 -18.43 4.23
C CYS A 128 -13.62 -17.05 4.18
N PRO A 129 -12.59 -16.80 5.01
CA PRO A 129 -11.86 -15.55 4.94
C PRO A 129 -11.09 -15.46 3.61
N ARG A 130 -10.98 -14.24 3.09
CA ARG A 130 -10.31 -13.94 1.83
C ARG A 130 -9.67 -12.57 1.90
N TYR A 131 -8.53 -12.42 1.24
CA TYR A 131 -7.98 -11.11 0.88
C TYR A 131 -8.29 -10.80 -0.58
N SER A 132 -8.60 -9.56 -0.86
CA SER A 132 -8.62 -8.99 -2.21
C SER A 132 -7.64 -7.81 -2.29
N PHE A 133 -7.01 -7.67 -3.44
CA PHE A 133 -6.20 -6.51 -3.80
C PHE A 133 -6.72 -6.00 -5.14
N VAL A 134 -7.22 -4.76 -5.17
CA VAL A 134 -7.85 -4.16 -6.36
C VAL A 134 -7.04 -2.97 -6.81
N GLN A 135 -6.38 -3.08 -7.96
CA GLN A 135 -5.49 -2.04 -8.46
C GLN A 135 -5.61 -1.91 -9.98
N ALA A 136 -5.70 -0.68 -10.47
CA ALA A 136 -5.79 -0.40 -11.90
C ALA A 136 -4.46 -0.57 -12.65
N SER A 137 -3.30 -0.34 -11.99
CA SER A 137 -1.98 -0.50 -12.56
C SER A 137 -1.58 -1.97 -12.64
N ASP A 138 -1.24 -2.45 -13.84
CA ASP A 138 -0.70 -3.81 -14.05
C ASP A 138 0.64 -4.00 -13.32
N ASP A 139 1.48 -2.98 -13.35
CA ASP A 139 2.79 -3.02 -12.71
C ASP A 139 2.67 -3.19 -11.18
N ILE A 140 1.76 -2.43 -10.52
CA ILE A 140 1.56 -2.53 -9.08
C ILE A 140 0.94 -3.88 -8.71
N ARG A 141 0.03 -4.43 -9.53
CA ARG A 141 -0.47 -5.80 -9.34
C ARG A 141 0.64 -6.84 -9.45
N SER A 142 1.54 -6.67 -10.42
CA SER A 142 2.71 -7.55 -10.57
C SER A 142 3.64 -7.49 -9.37
N ILE A 143 3.88 -6.29 -8.81
CA ILE A 143 4.65 -6.12 -7.57
C ILE A 143 3.98 -6.85 -6.40
N PHE A 144 2.65 -6.73 -6.25
CA PHE A 144 1.88 -7.45 -5.23
C PHE A 144 1.99 -8.97 -5.39
N CYS A 145 1.78 -9.49 -6.61
CA CYS A 145 1.88 -10.92 -6.89
C CYS A 145 3.28 -11.47 -6.58
N HIS A 146 4.33 -10.75 -7.00
CA HIS A 146 5.71 -11.14 -6.71
C HIS A 146 6.00 -11.15 -5.21
N ALA A 147 5.49 -10.18 -4.45
CA ALA A 147 5.62 -10.18 -3.00
C ALA A 147 4.87 -11.35 -2.35
N CYS A 148 3.69 -11.74 -2.86
CA CYS A 148 3.00 -12.97 -2.43
C CYS A 148 3.83 -14.22 -2.68
N ASP A 149 4.46 -14.32 -3.86
CA ASP A 149 5.32 -15.46 -4.22
C ASP A 149 6.52 -15.57 -3.27
N LEU A 150 7.14 -14.42 -2.92
CA LEU A 150 8.28 -14.37 -1.97
C LEU A 150 7.92 -14.88 -0.57
N VAL A 151 6.71 -14.61 -0.10
CA VAL A 151 6.23 -15.15 1.19
C VAL A 151 5.57 -16.53 1.04
N GLY A 152 5.54 -17.12 -0.16
CA GLY A 152 4.96 -18.44 -0.43
C GLY A 152 3.43 -18.46 -0.26
N VAL A 153 2.74 -17.37 -0.58
CA VAL A 153 1.29 -17.23 -0.57
C VAL A 153 0.75 -17.32 -1.99
N ARG A 154 -0.22 -18.21 -2.19
CA ARG A 154 -0.85 -18.42 -3.51
C ARG A 154 -1.98 -17.44 -3.74
N TRP A 155 -1.99 -16.88 -4.91
CA TRP A 155 -2.96 -15.90 -5.36
C TRP A 155 -3.66 -16.33 -6.65
N THR A 156 -4.80 -15.73 -6.95
CA THR A 156 -5.55 -15.93 -8.19
C THR A 156 -6.01 -14.60 -8.75
N LYS A 157 -5.94 -14.44 -10.07
CA LYS A 157 -6.45 -13.26 -10.76
C LYS A 157 -7.95 -13.41 -11.03
N SER A 158 -8.71 -12.34 -10.82
CA SER A 158 -10.14 -12.28 -11.14
C SER A 158 -10.42 -11.00 -11.90
N GLY A 159 -10.87 -11.16 -13.16
CA GLY A 159 -11.01 -10.03 -14.07
C GLY A 159 -9.67 -9.31 -14.32
N GLN A 160 -9.76 -8.03 -14.67
CA GLN A 160 -8.57 -7.26 -15.07
C GLN A 160 -7.82 -6.62 -13.91
N ARG A 161 -8.48 -6.37 -12.75
CA ARG A 161 -7.95 -5.48 -11.69
C ARG A 161 -7.84 -6.13 -10.33
N THR A 162 -8.36 -7.35 -10.14
CA THR A 162 -8.47 -7.96 -8.81
C THR A 162 -7.57 -9.18 -8.67
N ILE A 163 -6.84 -9.23 -7.57
CA ILE A 163 -6.09 -10.40 -7.11
C ILE A 163 -6.72 -10.89 -5.82
N TYR A 164 -6.93 -12.20 -5.70
CA TYR A 164 -7.44 -12.83 -4.49
C TYR A 164 -6.42 -13.78 -3.86
N VAL A 165 -6.37 -13.79 -2.54
CA VAL A 165 -5.81 -14.87 -1.72
C VAL A 165 -6.97 -15.53 -0.99
N SER A 166 -7.25 -16.81 -1.29
CA SER A 166 -8.49 -17.48 -0.90
C SER A 166 -8.28 -18.78 -0.11
N ARG A 167 -7.07 -19.38 -0.14
CA ARG A 167 -6.78 -20.61 0.61
C ARG A 167 -6.62 -20.27 2.08
N LYS A 168 -7.28 -21.01 2.98
CA LYS A 168 -7.26 -20.75 4.42
C LYS A 168 -5.85 -20.61 4.99
N ALA A 169 -4.93 -21.52 4.61
CA ALA A 169 -3.54 -21.46 5.07
C ALA A 169 -2.81 -20.18 4.59
N ASP A 170 -3.04 -19.77 3.33
CA ASP A 170 -2.42 -18.59 2.75
C ASP A 170 -3.00 -17.29 3.37
N VAL A 171 -4.30 -17.28 3.66
CA VAL A 171 -4.96 -16.19 4.39
C VAL A 171 -4.44 -16.09 5.83
N ALA A 172 -4.35 -17.23 6.54
CA ALA A 172 -3.81 -17.26 7.90
C ALA A 172 -2.37 -16.73 7.95
N LYS A 173 -1.54 -17.08 6.96
CA LYS A 173 -0.18 -16.55 6.84
C LYS A 173 -0.14 -15.04 6.64
N LEU A 174 -1.03 -14.48 5.83
CA LEU A 174 -1.15 -13.01 5.69
C LEU A 174 -1.66 -12.36 6.99
N ASP A 175 -2.57 -13.02 7.71
CA ASP A 175 -3.11 -12.53 8.99
C ASP A 175 -2.02 -12.35 10.05
N GLU A 176 -0.90 -13.11 10.00
CA GLU A 176 0.21 -13.03 10.96
C GLU A 176 0.92 -11.66 10.94
N PHE A 177 1.01 -11.01 9.78
CA PHE A 177 1.78 -9.77 9.66
C PHE A 177 0.98 -8.56 9.14
N ILE A 178 -0.11 -8.76 8.39
CA ILE A 178 -0.92 -7.63 7.91
C ILE A 178 -1.71 -7.03 9.07
N GLY A 179 -2.34 -7.89 9.87
CA GLY A 179 -3.25 -7.47 10.92
C GLY A 179 -4.60 -6.94 10.36
N PRO A 180 -5.55 -6.63 11.25
CA PRO A 180 -6.82 -6.05 10.83
C PRO A 180 -6.66 -4.59 10.41
N LYS A 181 -7.39 -4.17 9.40
CA LYS A 181 -7.59 -2.73 9.12
C LYS A 181 -8.41 -2.13 10.27
N ARG A 182 -7.75 -1.36 11.11
CA ARG A 182 -8.36 -0.67 12.27
C ARG A 182 -8.05 0.81 12.24
#